data_6f77a3b54e9eaf6713380bc136d2e67e
#
_entry.id   6f77a3b54e9eaf6713380bc136d2e67e
#
_cell.length_a   1.000
_cell.length_b   1.000
_cell.length_c   1.000
_cell.angle_alpha   90.00
_cell.angle_beta   90.00
_cell.angle_gamma   90.00
#
_symmetry.space_group_name_H-M   'P 1'
#
loop_
_entity.id
_entity.type
_entity.pdbx_description
1 polymer ?
#
loop_
_entity_poly.entity_id
_entity_poly.type
_entity_poly.pdbx_seq_one_letter_code
_entity_poly.pdbx_strand_id
1 'polypeptide(L)'
;MSNAQAERTVPVSMSSLPGEQVIARWEATEVVLVSNRSTDALRELAERVARRAMLDTPFHTPAYTVADGDPEVRIFVAREGGQAIGLAVLRPRLRWGWWSWDDWDDERRPATPVAPLPSWTVEIIWTHPGCQQRGLAMRVLEVASDAVQQPISSFGWRRPFTPSGEAFVRRMCPEGFWVPE
;
A
#
# COMPACT_ATOMS: atom_id res chain seq x y z
N MET A 1 9.21 19.49 -21.39
CA MET A 1 8.97 18.54 -20.26
C MET A 1 8.67 19.36 -19.03
N SER A 2 7.50 19.17 -18.41
CA SER A 2 7.08 19.92 -17.21
C SER A 2 7.93 19.49 -16.01
N ASN A 3 8.26 20.43 -15.09
CA ASN A 3 8.96 20.14 -13.82
C ASN A 3 8.30 18.99 -13.04
N ALA A 4 6.98 18.88 -13.09
CA ALA A 4 6.22 17.79 -12.46
C ALA A 4 6.57 16.39 -13.04
N GLN A 5 7.00 16.32 -14.28
CA GLN A 5 7.37 15.05 -14.93
C GLN A 5 8.81 14.63 -14.58
N ALA A 6 9.68 15.61 -14.33
CA ALA A 6 11.05 15.34 -13.85
C ALA A 6 11.04 14.88 -12.38
N GLU A 7 10.17 15.43 -11.54
CA GLU A 7 10.01 14.98 -10.15
C GLU A 7 9.50 13.56 -10.03
N ARG A 8 8.70 13.09 -10.98
CA ARG A 8 8.14 11.72 -11.02
C ARG A 8 9.17 10.61 -11.29
N THR A 9 10.36 10.93 -11.75
CA THR A 9 11.38 9.94 -12.11
C THR A 9 12.50 9.79 -11.09
N VAL A 10 12.58 10.69 -10.10
CA VAL A 10 13.63 10.63 -9.08
C VAL A 10 13.23 9.65 -7.97
N PRO A 11 13.98 8.55 -7.78
CA PRO A 11 13.72 7.64 -6.68
C PRO A 11 13.91 8.33 -5.33
N VAL A 12 13.13 7.92 -4.33
CA VAL A 12 13.36 8.37 -2.95
C VAL A 12 14.53 7.59 -2.37
N SER A 13 15.61 8.32 -2.02
CA SER A 13 16.75 7.71 -1.33
C SER A 13 16.30 7.19 0.04
N MET A 14 16.66 5.94 0.31
CA MET A 14 16.32 5.21 1.53
C MET A 14 17.56 4.49 2.06
N SER A 15 18.52 5.24 2.52
CA SER A 15 19.68 4.67 3.24
C SER A 15 19.22 4.03 4.54
N SER A 16 19.95 3.00 4.99
CA SER A 16 19.70 2.38 6.29
C SER A 16 19.74 3.40 7.42
N LEU A 17 18.75 3.35 8.29
CA LEU A 17 18.61 4.21 9.45
C LEU A 17 18.69 3.38 10.75
N PRO A 18 19.20 3.95 11.85
CA PRO A 18 19.20 3.27 13.13
C PRO A 18 17.78 2.89 13.58
N GLY A 19 17.62 1.67 14.09
CA GLY A 19 16.35 1.17 14.59
C GLY A 19 15.37 0.70 13.52
N GLU A 20 15.79 0.60 12.25
CA GLU A 20 14.93 0.02 11.21
C GLU A 20 14.69 -1.48 11.44
N GLN A 21 13.50 -1.93 11.12
CA GLN A 21 13.11 -3.33 11.17
C GLN A 21 12.99 -3.88 9.75
N VAL A 22 14.03 -4.56 9.26
CA VAL A 22 13.96 -5.32 8.02
C VAL A 22 13.28 -6.65 8.31
N ILE A 23 12.12 -6.87 7.72
CA ILE A 23 11.28 -8.05 7.99
C ILE A 23 11.31 -9.10 6.89
N ALA A 24 11.79 -8.74 5.70
CA ALA A 24 12.00 -9.68 4.60
C ALA A 24 13.14 -9.22 3.70
N ARG A 25 13.78 -10.21 3.04
CA ARG A 25 14.83 -10.03 2.05
C ARG A 25 14.69 -11.04 0.93
N TRP A 26 14.88 -10.61 -0.31
CA TRP A 26 15.05 -11.48 -1.47
C TRP A 26 15.95 -10.80 -2.51
N GLU A 27 16.95 -11.51 -3.00
CA GLU A 27 17.93 -10.93 -3.92
C GLU A 27 18.57 -9.65 -3.33
N ALA A 28 18.47 -8.53 -4.04
CA ALA A 28 18.94 -7.22 -3.60
C ALA A 28 17.84 -6.37 -2.91
N THR A 29 16.63 -6.91 -2.77
CA THR A 29 15.49 -6.20 -2.20
C THR A 29 15.34 -6.51 -0.72
N GLU A 30 15.08 -5.46 0.06
CA GLU A 30 14.72 -5.55 1.48
C GLU A 30 13.35 -4.90 1.70
N VAL A 31 12.54 -5.46 2.62
CA VAL A 31 11.31 -4.81 3.09
C VAL A 31 11.49 -4.34 4.52
N VAL A 32 11.31 -3.05 4.70
CA VAL A 32 11.38 -2.37 6.00
C VAL A 32 9.97 -2.11 6.49
N LEU A 33 9.68 -2.56 7.72
CA LEU A 33 8.45 -2.24 8.43
C LEU A 33 8.59 -0.91 9.18
N VAL A 34 7.69 0.01 8.92
CA VAL A 34 7.57 1.29 9.65
C VAL A 34 6.21 1.36 10.34
N SER A 35 6.22 1.72 11.60
CA SER A 35 5.04 1.82 12.45
C SER A 35 5.19 3.01 13.40
N ASN A 36 4.20 3.23 14.27
CA ASN A 36 4.27 4.23 15.33
C ASN A 36 5.43 4.00 16.33
N ARG A 37 5.99 2.79 16.37
CA ARG A 37 7.14 2.44 17.22
C ARG A 37 8.49 2.71 16.55
N SER A 38 8.49 3.06 15.28
CA SER A 38 9.68 3.41 14.53
C SER A 38 10.20 4.80 14.92
N THR A 39 11.47 5.06 14.68
CA THR A 39 12.06 6.39 14.92
C THR A 39 11.41 7.44 14.02
N ASP A 40 11.45 8.70 14.45
CA ASP A 40 10.89 9.83 13.68
C ASP A 40 11.50 9.89 12.27
N ALA A 41 12.82 9.69 12.16
CA ALA A 41 13.51 9.67 10.87
C ALA A 41 12.98 8.60 9.91
N LEU A 42 12.64 7.40 10.42
CA LEU A 42 12.03 6.33 9.62
C LEU A 42 10.60 6.67 9.22
N ARG A 43 9.83 7.28 10.13
CA ARG A 43 8.46 7.71 9.84
C ARG A 43 8.43 8.79 8.77
N GLU A 44 9.27 9.84 8.89
CA GLU A 44 9.42 10.89 7.89
C GLU A 44 9.86 10.35 6.53
N LEU A 45 10.76 9.37 6.53
CA LEU A 45 11.20 8.71 5.31
C LEU A 45 10.04 7.96 4.63
N ALA A 46 9.28 7.16 5.39
CA ALA A 46 8.13 6.43 4.88
C ALA A 46 7.05 7.39 4.33
N GLU A 47 6.83 8.54 4.98
CA GLU A 47 5.91 9.57 4.49
C GLU A 47 6.39 10.20 3.17
N ARG A 48 7.70 10.41 3.01
CA ARG A 48 8.23 10.89 1.72
C ARG A 48 8.00 9.88 0.61
N VAL A 49 8.17 8.57 0.90
CA VAL A 49 7.88 7.51 -0.07
C VAL A 49 6.38 7.47 -0.39
N ALA A 50 5.51 7.58 0.62
CA ALA A 50 4.06 7.62 0.42
C ALA A 50 3.62 8.85 -0.41
N ARG A 51 4.14 10.03 -0.11
CA ARG A 51 3.89 11.24 -0.93
C ARG A 51 4.34 11.04 -2.37
N ARG A 52 5.49 10.41 -2.57
CA ARG A 52 5.97 10.06 -3.90
C ARG A 52 5.00 9.13 -4.63
N ALA A 53 4.56 8.07 -3.97
CA ALA A 53 3.59 7.13 -4.53
C ALA A 53 2.30 7.84 -4.98
N MET A 54 1.86 8.82 -4.22
CA MET A 54 0.65 9.59 -4.53
C MET A 54 0.80 10.52 -5.73
N LEU A 55 2.01 11.03 -6.00
CA LEU A 55 2.26 11.83 -7.21
C LEU A 55 2.14 11.00 -8.50
N ASP A 56 2.30 9.69 -8.41
CA ASP A 56 2.14 8.76 -9.53
C ASP A 56 0.68 8.35 -9.75
N THR A 57 -0.23 8.75 -8.87
CA THR A 57 -1.67 8.47 -8.99
C THR A 57 -2.44 9.73 -9.45
N PRO A 58 -3.53 9.58 -10.20
CA PRO A 58 -4.38 10.71 -10.59
C PRO A 58 -5.25 11.24 -9.43
N PHE A 59 -5.21 10.59 -8.29
CA PHE A 59 -6.08 10.91 -7.16
C PHE A 59 -5.38 11.83 -6.17
N HIS A 60 -5.98 12.98 -5.89
CA HIS A 60 -5.56 13.89 -4.83
C HIS A 60 -6.05 13.36 -3.48
N THR A 61 -5.41 12.32 -2.98
CA THR A 61 -5.66 11.86 -1.62
C THR A 61 -4.83 12.69 -0.64
N PRO A 62 -5.34 13.04 0.55
CA PRO A 62 -4.53 13.75 1.55
C PRO A 62 -3.24 13.01 1.83
N ALA A 63 -2.15 13.74 2.03
CA ALA A 63 -0.87 13.16 2.40
C ALA A 63 -1.09 12.24 3.61
N TYR A 64 -0.58 11.03 3.49
CA TYR A 64 -0.62 10.06 4.56
C TYR A 64 0.39 10.48 5.63
N THR A 65 -0.06 10.66 6.86
CA THR A 65 0.83 10.92 7.99
C THR A 65 0.82 9.74 8.96
N VAL A 66 1.99 9.16 9.21
CA VAL A 66 2.19 8.20 10.31
C VAL A 66 2.19 8.94 11.65
N ALA A 67 2.40 10.27 11.59
CA ALA A 67 2.59 11.12 12.74
C ALA A 67 1.33 11.35 13.58
N ASP A 68 0.13 11.24 13.01
CA ASP A 68 -1.11 11.67 13.66
C ASP A 68 -1.75 10.63 14.57
N GLY A 69 -0.92 9.82 15.23
CA GLY A 69 -1.38 9.08 16.41
C GLY A 69 -2.25 7.85 16.13
N ASP A 70 -2.35 7.38 14.89
CA ASP A 70 -2.97 6.10 14.61
C ASP A 70 -1.97 4.96 14.94
N PRO A 71 -2.14 4.31 16.10
CA PRO A 71 -1.13 3.36 16.61
C PRO A 71 -1.01 2.10 15.75
N GLU A 72 -1.92 1.89 14.84
CA GLU A 72 -2.06 0.62 14.16
C GLU A 72 -1.58 0.61 12.71
N VAL A 73 -1.28 1.77 12.14
CA VAL A 73 -0.78 1.82 10.77
C VAL A 73 0.53 1.06 10.63
N ARG A 74 0.64 0.30 9.53
CA ARG A 74 1.85 -0.39 9.12
C ARG A 74 2.22 0.03 7.71
N ILE A 75 3.46 0.45 7.54
CA ILE A 75 4.02 0.79 6.24
C ILE A 75 5.13 -0.20 5.92
N PHE A 76 5.04 -0.80 4.75
CA PHE A 76 6.01 -1.75 4.22
C PHE A 76 6.70 -1.09 3.05
N VAL A 77 7.97 -0.75 3.20
CA VAL A 77 8.75 -0.11 2.14
C VAL A 77 9.75 -1.12 1.59
N ALA A 78 9.59 -1.46 0.32
CA ALA A 78 10.60 -2.22 -0.41
C ALA A 78 11.68 -1.29 -0.92
N ARG A 79 12.95 -1.63 -0.66
CA ARG A 79 14.11 -0.89 -1.15
C ARG A 79 15.11 -1.80 -1.85
N GLU A 80 15.81 -1.26 -2.82
CA GLU A 80 16.90 -1.89 -3.55
C GLU A 80 17.99 -0.86 -3.82
N GLY A 81 19.25 -1.19 -3.52
CA GLY A 81 20.36 -0.25 -3.71
C GLY A 81 20.21 1.08 -2.96
N GLY A 82 19.57 1.09 -1.78
CA GLY A 82 19.32 2.30 -1.01
C GLY A 82 18.24 3.23 -1.59
N GLN A 83 17.37 2.71 -2.45
CA GLN A 83 16.25 3.45 -3.05
C GLN A 83 14.93 2.75 -2.80
N ALA A 84 13.88 3.50 -2.48
CA ALA A 84 12.53 2.95 -2.36
C ALA A 84 11.98 2.60 -3.74
N ILE A 85 11.60 1.34 -3.91
CA ILE A 85 11.08 0.78 -5.17
C ILE A 85 9.64 0.29 -5.05
N GLY A 86 9.11 0.16 -3.83
CA GLY A 86 7.74 -0.26 -3.58
C GLY A 86 7.24 0.15 -2.21
N LEU A 87 5.93 0.23 -2.07
CA LEU A 87 5.25 0.63 -0.84
C LEU A 87 3.92 -0.10 -0.72
N ALA A 88 3.62 -0.59 0.49
CA ALA A 88 2.26 -0.91 0.91
C ALA A 88 1.96 -0.22 2.24
N VAL A 89 0.81 0.43 2.31
CA VAL A 89 0.30 1.03 3.55
C VAL A 89 -0.95 0.28 3.95
N LEU A 90 -0.92 -0.32 5.13
CA LEU A 90 -2.03 -1.03 5.72
C LEU A 90 -2.54 -0.30 6.97
N ARG A 91 -3.86 -0.23 7.09
CA ARG A 91 -4.55 0.33 8.27
C ARG A 91 -5.69 -0.60 8.67
N PRO A 92 -5.89 -0.89 9.96
CA PRO A 92 -7.10 -1.57 10.42
C PRO A 92 -8.31 -0.66 10.21
N ARG A 93 -9.34 -1.20 9.62
CA ARG A 93 -10.62 -0.53 9.40
C ARG A 93 -11.75 -1.53 9.61
N LEU A 94 -12.95 -1.01 9.77
CA LEU A 94 -14.13 -1.83 9.66
C LEU A 94 -14.42 -2.05 8.18
N ARG A 95 -14.53 -3.31 7.75
CA ARG A 95 -15.07 -3.67 6.44
C ARG A 95 -16.57 -3.90 6.60
N TRP A 96 -17.36 -3.36 5.69
CA TRP A 96 -18.82 -3.41 5.78
C TRP A 96 -19.52 -3.84 4.50
N GLY A 97 -18.84 -3.90 3.38
CA GLY A 97 -19.42 -4.27 2.11
C GLY A 97 -18.50 -5.17 1.27
N TRP A 98 -19.09 -6.14 0.59
CA TRP A 98 -18.44 -6.94 -0.42
C TRP A 98 -18.89 -6.46 -1.79
N TRP A 99 -17.94 -6.22 -2.69
CA TRP A 99 -18.20 -5.94 -4.09
C TRP A 99 -17.79 -7.15 -4.91
N SER A 100 -18.76 -7.76 -5.64
CA SER A 100 -18.41 -8.58 -6.80
C SER A 100 -17.89 -7.68 -7.92
N TRP A 101 -17.15 -8.25 -8.84
CA TRP A 101 -16.67 -7.46 -9.98
C TRP A 101 -17.82 -7.06 -10.92
N ASP A 102 -18.87 -7.87 -11.03
CA ASP A 102 -20.05 -7.54 -11.79
C ASP A 102 -20.78 -6.31 -11.20
N ASP A 103 -20.92 -6.26 -9.87
CA ASP A 103 -21.51 -5.09 -9.21
C ASP A 103 -20.63 -3.85 -9.35
N TRP A 104 -19.30 -4.03 -9.31
CA TRP A 104 -18.34 -2.95 -9.51
C TRP A 104 -18.44 -2.38 -10.92
N ASP A 105 -18.45 -3.23 -11.96
CA ASP A 105 -18.50 -2.82 -13.36
C ASP A 105 -19.84 -2.17 -13.73
N ASP A 106 -20.93 -2.61 -13.11
CA ASP A 106 -22.27 -2.04 -13.30
C ASP A 106 -22.55 -0.84 -12.40
N GLU A 107 -21.58 -0.37 -11.62
CA GLU A 107 -21.74 0.72 -10.63
C GLU A 107 -22.88 0.48 -9.63
N ARG A 108 -23.24 -0.77 -9.39
CA ARG A 108 -24.25 -1.13 -8.41
C ARG A 108 -23.72 -0.96 -7.00
N ARG A 109 -24.60 -0.72 -6.04
CA ARG A 109 -24.19 -0.73 -4.64
C ARG A 109 -23.92 -2.17 -4.18
N PRO A 110 -22.92 -2.41 -3.29
CA PRO A 110 -22.68 -3.75 -2.76
C PRO A 110 -23.95 -4.29 -2.14
N ALA A 111 -24.27 -5.53 -2.48
CA ALA A 111 -25.60 -6.12 -2.24
C ALA A 111 -25.96 -6.28 -0.75
N THR A 112 -25.00 -6.27 0.17
CA THR A 112 -25.33 -6.45 1.59
C THR A 112 -24.24 -5.83 2.49
N PRO A 113 -24.61 -4.90 3.39
CA PRO A 113 -23.74 -4.56 4.51
C PRO A 113 -23.61 -5.82 5.38
N VAL A 114 -22.44 -6.41 5.38
CA VAL A 114 -22.08 -7.43 6.37
C VAL A 114 -21.82 -6.69 7.68
N ALA A 115 -22.10 -7.34 8.81
CA ALA A 115 -21.73 -6.79 10.12
C ALA A 115 -20.28 -6.29 10.08
N PRO A 116 -19.99 -5.07 10.53
CA PRO A 116 -18.64 -4.51 10.45
C PRO A 116 -17.65 -5.42 11.18
N LEU A 117 -16.63 -5.87 10.47
CA LEU A 117 -15.56 -6.70 11.03
C LEU A 117 -14.24 -5.95 10.92
N PRO A 118 -13.45 -5.90 12.00
CA PRO A 118 -12.08 -5.37 11.91
C PRO A 118 -11.29 -6.13 10.86
N SER A 119 -10.63 -5.41 9.98
CA SER A 119 -9.80 -5.98 8.92
C SER A 119 -8.69 -5.02 8.54
N TRP A 120 -7.53 -5.56 8.21
CA TRP A 120 -6.51 -4.76 7.59
C TRP A 120 -6.96 -4.33 6.20
N THR A 121 -6.76 -3.06 5.91
CA THR A 121 -7.13 -2.45 4.64
C THR A 121 -5.87 -1.94 3.95
N VAL A 122 -5.73 -2.26 2.67
CA VAL A 122 -4.70 -1.69 1.81
C VAL A 122 -5.14 -0.27 1.43
N GLU A 123 -4.48 0.71 2.02
CA GLU A 123 -4.71 2.14 1.75
C GLU A 123 -3.96 2.59 0.50
N ILE A 124 -2.72 2.12 0.36
CA ILE A 124 -1.84 2.40 -0.76
C ILE A 124 -1.08 1.13 -1.09
N ILE A 125 -1.01 0.80 -2.35
CA ILE A 125 -0.03 -0.12 -2.93
C ILE A 125 0.62 0.57 -4.11
N TRP A 126 1.94 0.65 -4.11
CA TRP A 126 2.69 1.34 -5.14
C TRP A 126 3.97 0.61 -5.48
N THR A 127 4.34 0.66 -6.74
CA THR A 127 5.63 0.19 -7.25
C THR A 127 6.21 1.28 -8.15
N HIS A 128 7.46 1.62 -7.91
CA HIS A 128 8.19 2.58 -8.73
C HIS A 128 8.04 2.22 -10.22
N PRO A 129 7.76 3.18 -11.11
CA PRO A 129 7.51 2.89 -12.53
C PRO A 129 8.58 2.03 -13.20
N GLY A 130 9.85 2.23 -12.86
CA GLY A 130 10.96 1.42 -13.37
C GLY A 130 11.05 -0.01 -12.83
N CYS A 131 10.22 -0.36 -11.83
CA CYS A 131 10.22 -1.67 -11.17
C CYS A 131 8.88 -2.40 -11.31
N GLN A 132 7.95 -1.85 -12.09
CA GLN A 132 6.65 -2.48 -12.36
C GLN A 132 6.81 -3.80 -13.13
N GLN A 133 5.78 -4.65 -13.04
CA GLN A 133 5.72 -5.97 -13.72
C GLN A 133 6.75 -7.02 -13.25
N ARG A 134 7.50 -6.75 -12.17
CA ARG A 134 8.42 -7.70 -11.53
C ARG A 134 7.78 -8.52 -10.39
N GLY A 135 6.48 -8.43 -10.20
CA GLY A 135 5.78 -9.07 -9.08
C GLY A 135 6.03 -8.42 -7.71
N LEU A 136 6.69 -7.25 -7.67
CA LEU A 136 7.08 -6.59 -6.43
C LEU A 136 5.90 -6.27 -5.51
N ALA A 137 4.81 -5.70 -6.06
CA ALA A 137 3.61 -5.38 -5.29
C ALA A 137 3.05 -6.62 -4.57
N MET A 138 3.02 -7.76 -5.27
CA MET A 138 2.58 -9.03 -4.70
C MET A 138 3.46 -9.45 -3.53
N ARG A 139 4.77 -9.48 -3.73
CA ARG A 139 5.72 -9.89 -2.68
C ARG A 139 5.66 -8.99 -1.45
N VAL A 140 5.50 -7.68 -1.64
CA VAL A 140 5.33 -6.74 -0.52
C VAL A 140 4.04 -7.02 0.24
N LEU A 141 2.94 -7.34 -0.46
CA LEU A 141 1.68 -7.73 0.19
C LEU A 141 1.74 -9.08 0.89
N GLU A 142 2.45 -10.06 0.36
CA GLU A 142 2.71 -11.35 1.04
C GLU A 142 3.44 -11.11 2.37
N VAL A 143 4.51 -10.32 2.35
CA VAL A 143 5.24 -9.93 3.57
C VAL A 143 4.34 -9.18 4.54
N ALA A 144 3.50 -8.28 4.04
CA ALA A 144 2.55 -7.54 4.86
C ALA A 144 1.49 -8.46 5.47
N SER A 145 0.95 -9.40 4.69
CA SER A 145 -0.02 -10.43 5.12
C SER A 145 0.53 -11.26 6.29
N ASP A 146 1.76 -11.73 6.15
CA ASP A 146 2.46 -12.48 7.21
C ASP A 146 2.66 -11.63 8.46
N ALA A 147 3.09 -10.39 8.29
CA ALA A 147 3.36 -9.48 9.41
C ALA A 147 2.09 -9.09 10.19
N VAL A 148 0.93 -9.02 9.54
CA VAL A 148 -0.35 -8.71 10.18
C VAL A 148 -1.20 -9.95 10.47
N GLN A 149 -0.69 -11.14 10.11
CA GLN A 149 -1.35 -12.44 10.31
C GLN A 149 -2.79 -12.50 9.73
N GLN A 150 -2.97 -11.91 8.56
CA GLN A 150 -4.25 -11.91 7.85
C GLN A 150 -4.04 -12.21 6.37
N PRO A 151 -4.78 -13.17 5.76
CA PRO A 151 -4.63 -13.51 4.35
C PRO A 151 -5.06 -12.34 3.46
N ILE A 152 -4.36 -12.15 2.34
CA ILE A 152 -4.59 -11.05 1.40
C ILE A 152 -6.04 -11.03 0.90
N SER A 153 -6.65 -12.21 0.69
CA SER A 153 -8.04 -12.34 0.24
C SER A 153 -9.07 -11.75 1.21
N SER A 154 -8.68 -11.53 2.46
CA SER A 154 -9.53 -10.92 3.48
C SER A 154 -9.21 -9.45 3.75
N PHE A 155 -8.24 -8.87 3.05
CA PHE A 155 -7.96 -7.44 3.16
C PHE A 155 -9.12 -6.60 2.61
N GLY A 156 -9.34 -5.45 3.26
CA GLY A 156 -10.09 -4.36 2.65
C GLY A 156 -9.24 -3.64 1.59
N TRP A 157 -9.89 -3.05 0.60
CA TRP A 157 -9.22 -2.29 -0.45
C TRP A 157 -9.81 -0.90 -0.55
N ARG A 158 -8.97 0.11 -0.37
CA ARG A 158 -9.42 1.50 -0.45
C ARG A 158 -9.56 1.93 -1.89
N ARG A 159 -10.70 2.53 -2.19
CA ARG A 159 -11.01 3.15 -3.49
C ARG A 159 -10.63 4.65 -3.50
N PRO A 160 -10.49 5.28 -4.66
CA PRO A 160 -10.60 4.73 -6.01
C PRO A 160 -9.35 3.98 -6.46
N PHE A 161 -9.48 3.12 -7.47
CA PHE A 161 -8.38 2.41 -8.09
C PHE A 161 -7.86 3.16 -9.32
N THR A 162 -6.55 3.09 -9.58
CA THR A 162 -6.02 3.35 -10.91
C THR A 162 -6.33 2.14 -11.81
N PRO A 163 -6.31 2.26 -13.14
CA PRO A 163 -6.50 1.10 -14.01
C PRO A 163 -5.56 -0.06 -13.72
N SER A 164 -4.29 0.22 -13.42
CA SER A 164 -3.31 -0.80 -13.03
C SER A 164 -3.59 -1.36 -11.62
N GLY A 165 -4.06 -0.52 -10.71
CA GLY A 165 -4.47 -0.93 -9.36
C GLY A 165 -5.69 -1.85 -9.39
N GLU A 166 -6.70 -1.52 -10.20
CA GLU A 166 -7.87 -2.37 -10.38
C GLU A 166 -7.50 -3.72 -10.99
N ALA A 167 -6.71 -3.74 -12.06
CA ALA A 167 -6.22 -4.97 -12.66
C ALA A 167 -5.43 -5.84 -11.66
N PHE A 168 -4.66 -5.19 -10.76
CA PHE A 168 -3.97 -5.88 -9.69
C PHE A 168 -4.94 -6.49 -8.68
N VAL A 169 -5.94 -5.72 -8.19
CA VAL A 169 -6.93 -6.22 -7.21
C VAL A 169 -7.78 -7.35 -7.81
N ARG A 170 -8.20 -7.24 -9.08
CA ARG A 170 -8.91 -8.33 -9.79
C ARG A 170 -8.12 -9.63 -9.82
N ARG A 171 -6.81 -9.52 -10.02
CA ARG A 171 -5.93 -10.70 -10.02
C ARG A 171 -5.80 -11.32 -8.62
N MET A 172 -5.78 -10.49 -7.57
CA MET A 172 -5.62 -10.92 -6.18
C MET A 172 -6.90 -11.45 -5.57
N CYS A 173 -8.03 -10.89 -5.98
CA CYS A 173 -9.35 -11.13 -5.46
C CYS A 173 -10.31 -11.38 -6.64
N PRO A 174 -10.21 -12.52 -7.35
CA PRO A 174 -10.93 -12.75 -8.61
C PRO A 174 -12.45 -12.75 -8.46
N GLU A 175 -12.97 -13.07 -7.29
CA GLU A 175 -14.42 -13.11 -7.03
C GLU A 175 -14.99 -11.75 -6.61
N GLY A 176 -14.14 -10.82 -6.17
CA GLY A 176 -14.54 -9.53 -5.63
C GLY A 176 -13.66 -9.08 -4.47
N PHE A 177 -14.02 -7.98 -3.82
CA PHE A 177 -13.19 -7.38 -2.79
C PHE A 177 -14.00 -6.74 -1.65
N TRP A 178 -13.37 -6.65 -0.48
CA TRP A 178 -13.93 -5.96 0.67
C TRP A 178 -13.69 -4.46 0.59
N VAL A 179 -14.72 -3.70 0.93
CA VAL A 179 -14.67 -2.23 1.02
C VAL A 179 -14.54 -1.84 2.48
N PRO A 180 -13.58 -0.96 2.83
CA PRO A 180 -13.52 -0.33 4.15
C PRO A 180 -14.59 0.76 4.27
N GLU A 181 -14.95 1.03 5.51
CA GLU A 181 -15.78 2.16 5.89
C GLU A 181 -15.09 3.51 5.63
#